data_18deda996668cb9bda69f0798d7e9e26
#
_entry.id   18deda996668cb9bda69f0798d7e9e26
#
_cell.length_a   1.000
_cell.length_b   1.000
_cell.length_c   1.000
_cell.angle_alpha   90.00
_cell.angle_beta   90.00
_cell.angle_gamma   90.00
#
_symmetry.space_group_name_H-M   'P 1'
#
loop_
_entity.id
_entity.type
_entity.pdbx_description
1 polymer ?
#
loop_
_entity_poly.entity_id
_entity_poly.type
_entity_poly.pdbx_seq_one_letter_code
_entity_poly.pdbx_strand_id
1 'polypeptide(L)'
;DVERLIAKTPASRQTLLFSATMPAQIVALSRMHLSQPVNIRAEAVDESMTVPDINQFVYQAHNLDKPEIVARVLQADHAGKVMIFTRTKRSAQRLADDLEERGFNATSIHGDLSQVLREKALKRFREDRVKVLVATDVAARGIDVADITHVINYECPDDDKTYVHRIGRTARAGKKGTSITLVDWADVTRWKVINKALDLALAEPAETYSTSPHLYSD
;
A
#
# COMPACT_ATOMS: atom_id res chain seq x y z
N ASP A 1 -16.56 11.60 18.21
CA ASP A 1 -16.14 12.97 17.86
C ASP A 1 -17.02 13.61 16.77
N VAL A 2 -17.39 12.90 15.70
CA VAL A 2 -18.26 13.41 14.62
C VAL A 2 -19.62 13.87 15.15
N GLU A 3 -20.29 13.04 15.97
CA GLU A 3 -21.59 13.38 16.58
C GLU A 3 -21.54 14.66 17.43
N ARG A 4 -20.43 14.83 18.19
CA ARG A 4 -20.22 16.03 19.02
C ARG A 4 -20.04 17.29 18.19
N LEU A 5 -19.46 17.19 17.00
CA LEU A 5 -19.32 18.29 16.06
C LEU A 5 -20.65 18.62 15.40
N ILE A 6 -21.39 17.60 14.94
CA ILE A 6 -22.71 17.76 14.31
C ILE A 6 -23.70 18.41 15.28
N ALA A 7 -23.69 18.01 16.54
CA ALA A 7 -24.57 18.59 17.58
C ALA A 7 -24.37 20.11 17.81
N LYS A 8 -23.21 20.65 17.41
CA LYS A 8 -22.89 22.07 17.53
C LYS A 8 -23.24 22.90 16.28
N THR A 9 -23.73 22.25 15.23
CA THR A 9 -24.08 22.91 13.98
C THR A 9 -25.59 23.16 13.90
N PRO A 10 -26.05 24.25 13.22
CA PRO A 10 -27.48 24.54 13.07
C PRO A 10 -28.28 23.39 12.45
N ALA A 11 -29.54 23.23 12.86
CA ALA A 11 -30.42 22.22 12.28
C ALA A 11 -30.70 22.44 10.77
N SER A 12 -30.59 23.69 10.31
CA SER A 12 -30.75 24.06 8.89
C SER A 12 -29.54 23.79 8.00
N ARG A 13 -28.50 23.14 8.54
CA ARG A 13 -27.29 22.81 7.78
C ARG A 13 -27.57 21.89 6.60
N GLN A 14 -26.80 22.01 5.55
CA GLN A 14 -26.63 20.97 4.53
C GLN A 14 -25.55 20.00 4.99
N THR A 15 -25.86 18.69 4.93
CA THR A 15 -24.90 17.64 5.33
C THR A 15 -24.54 16.80 4.10
N LEU A 16 -23.26 16.70 3.81
CA LEU A 16 -22.68 15.88 2.73
C LEU A 16 -21.74 14.85 3.35
N LEU A 17 -21.88 13.59 2.93
CA LEU A 17 -21.01 12.50 3.35
C LEU A 17 -20.27 11.97 2.12
N PHE A 18 -18.95 11.97 2.18
CA PHE A 18 -18.10 11.38 1.16
C PHE A 18 -17.36 10.18 1.75
N SER A 19 -17.45 9.03 1.12
CA SER A 19 -16.74 7.84 1.54
C SER A 19 -16.40 6.97 0.33
N ALA A 20 -15.19 6.44 0.28
CA ALA A 20 -14.77 5.49 -0.75
C ALA A 20 -15.43 4.11 -0.56
N THR A 21 -15.85 3.77 0.66
CA THR A 21 -16.51 2.50 1.00
C THR A 21 -17.70 2.77 1.89
N MET A 22 -18.72 1.90 1.84
CA MET A 22 -19.94 2.02 2.63
C MET A 22 -20.10 0.84 3.61
N PRO A 23 -19.18 0.65 4.57
CA PRO A 23 -19.37 -0.35 5.63
C PRO A 23 -20.57 -0.01 6.52
N ALA A 24 -21.07 -1.00 7.24
CA ALA A 24 -22.29 -0.84 8.08
C ALA A 24 -22.25 0.37 9.02
N GLN A 25 -21.08 0.70 9.57
CA GLN A 25 -20.89 1.87 10.44
C GLN A 25 -21.11 3.20 9.70
N ILE A 26 -20.64 3.32 8.46
CA ILE A 26 -20.85 4.53 7.64
C ILE A 26 -22.31 4.62 7.19
N VAL A 27 -22.93 3.51 6.84
CA VAL A 27 -24.37 3.46 6.55
C VAL A 27 -25.20 3.89 7.77
N ALA A 28 -24.86 3.42 8.97
CA ALA A 28 -25.53 3.84 10.20
C ALA A 28 -25.35 5.35 10.45
N LEU A 29 -24.14 5.87 10.32
CA LEU A 29 -23.84 7.30 10.46
C LEU A 29 -24.64 8.14 9.46
N SER A 30 -24.74 7.71 8.20
CA SER A 30 -25.50 8.40 7.17
C SER A 30 -26.99 8.48 7.51
N ARG A 31 -27.59 7.37 8.00
CA ARG A 31 -28.99 7.31 8.40
C ARG A 31 -29.32 8.20 9.60
N MET A 32 -28.36 8.38 10.51
CA MET A 32 -28.55 9.22 11.70
C MET A 32 -28.47 10.72 11.40
N HIS A 33 -27.67 11.14 10.42
CA HIS A 33 -27.31 12.55 10.25
C HIS A 33 -27.68 13.15 8.91
N LEU A 34 -28.11 12.36 7.94
CA LEU A 34 -28.60 12.85 6.64
C LEU A 34 -30.14 12.76 6.59
N SER A 35 -30.77 13.81 6.10
CA SER A 35 -32.20 13.85 5.84
C SER A 35 -32.47 13.67 4.36
N GLN A 36 -33.17 12.59 3.99
CA GLN A 36 -33.50 12.22 2.60
C GLN A 36 -32.27 12.32 1.66
N PRO A 37 -31.15 11.63 1.97
CA PRO A 37 -29.94 11.78 1.20
C PRO A 37 -30.11 11.23 -0.22
N VAL A 38 -29.63 11.98 -1.19
CA VAL A 38 -29.39 11.45 -2.56
C VAL A 38 -28.06 10.69 -2.52
N ASN A 39 -28.12 9.41 -2.88
CA ASN A 39 -26.91 8.58 -3.01
C ASN A 39 -26.36 8.72 -4.41
N ILE A 40 -25.26 9.46 -4.54
CA ILE A 40 -24.53 9.58 -5.79
C ILE A 40 -23.33 8.63 -5.69
N ARG A 41 -23.34 7.56 -6.46
CA ARG A 41 -22.14 6.77 -6.72
C ARG A 41 -21.40 7.50 -7.86
N ALA A 42 -20.28 8.12 -7.52
CA ALA A 42 -19.25 8.37 -8.50
C ALA A 42 -18.62 7.00 -8.79
N GLU A 43 -19.27 6.22 -9.66
CA GLU A 43 -18.58 5.09 -10.26
C GLU A 43 -17.40 5.72 -11.01
N ALA A 44 -16.20 5.47 -10.56
CA ALA A 44 -15.10 5.43 -11.49
C ALA A 44 -15.62 4.56 -12.64
N VAL A 45 -15.71 5.14 -13.85
CA VAL A 45 -15.89 4.38 -15.09
C VAL A 45 -15.07 3.13 -14.87
N ASP A 46 -15.72 1.98 -14.92
CA ASP A 46 -15.17 0.66 -14.74
C ASP A 46 -13.68 0.68 -15.06
N GLU A 47 -12.87 1.07 -14.09
CA GLU A 47 -11.52 0.60 -14.05
C GLU A 47 -11.75 -0.90 -13.80
N SER A 48 -12.10 -1.59 -14.91
CA SER A 48 -11.75 -2.97 -15.08
C SER A 48 -10.42 -3.04 -14.36
N MET A 49 -10.22 -3.96 -13.42
CA MET A 49 -8.99 -4.07 -12.63
C MET A 49 -7.81 -4.30 -13.58
N THR A 50 -7.71 -3.42 -14.58
CA THR A 50 -6.60 -3.25 -15.49
C THR A 50 -5.52 -2.68 -14.60
N VAL A 51 -4.73 -3.60 -14.10
CA VAL A 51 -3.47 -3.27 -13.48
C VAL A 51 -2.74 -2.41 -14.49
N PRO A 52 -2.47 -1.12 -14.21
CA PRO A 52 -1.79 -0.25 -15.16
C PRO A 52 -0.46 -0.89 -15.58
N ASP A 53 0.29 -0.30 -16.49
CA ASP A 53 1.61 -0.76 -16.97
C ASP A 53 2.61 -1.01 -15.83
N ILE A 54 2.30 -2.01 -14.99
CA ILE A 54 3.09 -2.44 -13.84
C ILE A 54 3.71 -3.79 -14.16
N ASN A 55 5.01 -3.84 -14.17
CA ASN A 55 5.74 -5.09 -14.17
C ASN A 55 5.54 -5.76 -12.80
N GLN A 56 4.96 -6.94 -12.77
CA GLN A 56 4.64 -7.64 -11.53
C GLN A 56 5.54 -8.85 -11.36
N PHE A 57 6.23 -8.91 -10.23
CA PHE A 57 7.08 -10.02 -9.83
C PHE A 57 6.58 -10.60 -8.52
N VAL A 58 6.64 -11.91 -8.39
CA VAL A 58 6.23 -12.62 -7.17
C VAL A 58 7.29 -13.64 -6.83
N TYR A 59 7.79 -13.56 -5.61
CA TYR A 59 8.84 -14.45 -5.12
C TYR A 59 8.40 -15.14 -3.85
N GLN A 60 8.67 -16.43 -3.74
CA GLN A 60 8.49 -17.18 -2.50
C GLN A 60 9.77 -17.02 -1.67
N ALA A 61 9.66 -16.43 -0.49
CA ALA A 61 10.81 -16.13 0.35
C ALA A 61 10.56 -16.41 1.82
N HIS A 62 11.56 -16.95 2.50
CA HIS A 62 11.53 -17.12 3.95
C HIS A 62 11.59 -15.75 4.65
N ASN A 63 10.89 -15.61 5.78
CA ASN A 63 10.82 -14.33 6.48
C ASN A 63 12.19 -13.77 6.89
N LEU A 64 13.18 -14.64 7.14
CA LEU A 64 14.54 -14.23 7.47
C LEU A 64 15.32 -13.67 6.28
N ASP A 65 14.98 -14.11 5.06
CA ASP A 65 15.65 -13.66 3.83
C ASP A 65 15.00 -12.41 3.22
N LYS A 66 13.74 -12.13 3.54
CA LYS A 66 13.01 -10.99 2.98
C LYS A 66 13.73 -9.64 3.14
N PRO A 67 14.32 -9.28 4.30
CA PRO A 67 15.03 -8.02 4.43
C PRO A 67 16.22 -7.91 3.49
N GLU A 68 16.95 -9.02 3.28
CA GLU A 68 18.09 -9.05 2.37
C GLU A 68 17.65 -8.96 0.90
N ILE A 69 16.58 -9.65 0.53
CA ILE A 69 15.98 -9.54 -0.81
C ILE A 69 15.56 -8.08 -1.08
N VAL A 70 14.89 -7.43 -0.13
CA VAL A 70 14.52 -6.01 -0.23
C VAL A 70 15.77 -5.15 -0.41
N ALA A 71 16.82 -5.37 0.38
CA ALA A 71 18.07 -4.62 0.26
C ALA A 71 18.69 -4.76 -1.13
N ARG A 72 18.63 -5.95 -1.75
CA ARG A 72 19.09 -6.17 -3.13
C ARG A 72 18.26 -5.39 -4.14
N VAL A 73 16.94 -5.43 -4.02
CA VAL A 73 16.04 -4.65 -4.89
C VAL A 73 16.32 -3.15 -4.77
N LEU A 74 16.59 -2.65 -3.57
CA LEU A 74 16.90 -1.24 -3.34
C LEU A 74 18.25 -0.79 -3.90
N GLN A 75 19.15 -1.73 -4.18
CA GLN A 75 20.46 -1.48 -4.81
C GLN A 75 20.40 -1.45 -6.35
N ALA A 76 19.27 -1.83 -6.95
CA ALA A 76 19.12 -1.80 -8.40
C ALA A 76 19.18 -0.36 -8.94
N ASP A 77 19.80 -0.17 -10.08
CA ASP A 77 20.05 1.16 -10.70
C ASP A 77 18.78 1.95 -10.97
N HIS A 78 17.65 1.26 -11.14
CA HIS A 78 16.35 1.87 -11.43
C HIS A 78 15.46 2.08 -10.19
N ALA A 79 15.93 1.71 -9.00
CA ALA A 79 15.19 1.91 -7.77
C ALA A 79 15.17 3.39 -7.36
N GLY A 80 14.11 4.10 -7.77
CA GLY A 80 13.84 5.47 -7.35
C GLY A 80 13.16 5.52 -5.97
N LYS A 81 11.96 6.14 -5.91
CA LYS A 81 11.12 6.09 -4.71
C LYS A 81 10.47 4.71 -4.58
N VAL A 82 10.62 4.09 -3.43
CA VAL A 82 10.08 2.75 -3.14
C VAL A 82 9.09 2.82 -1.98
N MET A 83 7.93 2.24 -2.17
CA MET A 83 6.93 2.07 -1.12
C MET A 83 6.82 0.59 -0.73
N ILE A 84 7.01 0.29 0.55
CA ILE A 84 6.98 -1.09 1.07
C ILE A 84 5.77 -1.25 1.98
N PHE A 85 4.99 -2.28 1.74
CA PHE A 85 3.81 -2.60 2.52
C PHE A 85 4.06 -3.75 3.48
N THR A 86 3.68 -3.53 4.74
CA THR A 86 3.66 -4.54 5.80
C THR A 86 2.26 -4.63 6.41
N ARG A 87 1.97 -5.77 7.04
CA ARG A 87 0.66 -6.03 7.65
C ARG A 87 0.49 -5.31 8.99
N THR A 88 1.58 -5.20 9.77
CA THR A 88 1.52 -4.64 11.11
C THR A 88 2.42 -3.43 11.28
N LYS A 89 2.04 -2.54 12.22
CA LYS A 89 2.85 -1.38 12.61
C LYS A 89 4.23 -1.77 13.13
N ARG A 90 4.33 -2.88 13.87
CA ARG A 90 5.61 -3.39 14.39
C ARG A 90 6.51 -3.86 13.25
N SER A 91 5.96 -4.56 12.27
CA SER A 91 6.68 -4.99 11.07
C SER A 91 7.17 -3.79 10.27
N ALA A 92 6.33 -2.74 10.11
CA ALA A 92 6.71 -1.52 9.42
C ALA A 92 7.90 -0.82 10.08
N GLN A 93 7.84 -0.61 11.40
CA GLN A 93 8.91 0.04 12.14
C GLN A 93 10.20 -0.78 12.07
N ARG A 94 10.13 -2.08 12.40
CA ARG A 94 11.29 -2.97 12.40
C ARG A 94 12.00 -3.02 11.05
N LEU A 95 11.23 -3.11 9.94
CA LEU A 95 11.84 -3.13 8.61
C LEU A 95 12.49 -1.79 8.26
N ALA A 96 11.87 -0.66 8.63
CA ALA A 96 12.46 0.65 8.39
C ALA A 96 13.77 0.81 9.16
N ASP A 97 13.81 0.40 10.43
CA ASP A 97 15.01 0.45 11.28
C ASP A 97 16.13 -0.44 10.70
N ASP A 98 15.83 -1.69 10.30
CA ASP A 98 16.79 -2.59 9.67
C ASP A 98 17.35 -2.04 8.36
N LEU A 99 16.52 -1.39 7.54
CA LEU A 99 16.96 -0.74 6.32
C LEU A 99 17.83 0.49 6.59
N GLU A 100 17.54 1.28 7.63
CA GLU A 100 18.38 2.40 8.05
C GLU A 100 19.74 1.91 8.57
N GLU A 101 19.78 0.85 9.36
CA GLU A 101 21.03 0.22 9.84
C GLU A 101 21.90 -0.28 8.68
N ARG A 102 21.28 -0.70 7.58
CA ARG A 102 21.96 -1.11 6.33
C ARG A 102 22.39 0.08 5.45
N GLY A 103 22.09 1.31 5.85
CA GLY A 103 22.48 2.54 5.15
C GLY A 103 21.47 3.04 4.13
N PHE A 104 20.27 2.49 4.04
CA PHE A 104 19.21 3.02 3.17
C PHE A 104 18.49 4.19 3.84
N ASN A 105 18.13 5.21 3.06
CA ASN A 105 17.27 6.31 3.51
C ASN A 105 15.81 5.82 3.61
N ALA A 106 15.47 5.13 4.68
CA ALA A 106 14.14 4.59 4.95
C ALA A 106 13.41 5.36 6.06
N THR A 107 12.11 5.26 6.09
CA THR A 107 11.27 5.70 7.22
C THR A 107 9.97 4.89 7.24
N SER A 108 9.36 4.78 8.41
CA SER A 108 8.07 4.09 8.55
C SER A 108 6.91 5.07 8.67
N ILE A 109 5.71 4.59 8.30
CA ILE A 109 4.45 5.28 8.54
C ILE A 109 3.38 4.28 8.99
N HIS A 110 2.87 4.46 10.21
CA HIS A 110 1.91 3.54 10.84
C HIS A 110 1.04 4.26 11.89
N GLY A 111 0.05 3.56 12.41
CA GLY A 111 -0.98 4.15 13.27
C GLY A 111 -0.51 4.69 14.62
N ASP A 112 0.69 4.32 15.10
CA ASP A 112 1.24 4.83 16.38
C ASP A 112 1.97 6.16 16.22
N LEU A 113 2.23 6.59 14.99
CA LEU A 113 2.83 7.90 14.75
C LEU A 113 1.81 9.01 15.01
N SER A 114 2.23 10.07 15.70
CA SER A 114 1.45 11.30 15.77
C SER A 114 1.26 11.88 14.36
N GLN A 115 0.20 12.67 14.17
CA GLN A 115 -0.07 13.32 12.88
C GLN A 115 1.13 14.16 12.40
N VAL A 116 1.81 14.85 13.32
CA VAL A 116 3.00 15.66 13.00
C VAL A 116 4.15 14.81 12.47
N LEU A 117 4.44 13.66 13.10
CA LEU A 117 5.49 12.75 12.65
C LEU A 117 5.13 12.11 11.30
N ARG A 118 3.87 11.77 11.10
CA ARG A 118 3.35 11.24 9.83
C ARG A 118 3.53 12.25 8.70
N GLU A 119 3.15 13.50 8.91
CA GLU A 119 3.31 14.57 7.90
C GLU A 119 4.78 14.84 7.60
N LYS A 120 5.64 14.83 8.63
CA LYS A 120 7.10 14.97 8.47
C LYS A 120 7.69 13.84 7.62
N ALA A 121 7.31 12.58 7.89
CA ALA A 121 7.77 11.43 7.11
C ALA A 121 7.34 11.55 5.64
N LEU A 122 6.06 11.86 5.39
CA LEU A 122 5.53 12.05 4.03
C LEU A 122 6.19 13.20 3.29
N LYS A 123 6.43 14.33 3.97
CA LYS A 123 7.13 15.47 3.39
C LYS A 123 8.54 15.09 2.95
N ARG A 124 9.31 14.41 3.82
CA ARG A 124 10.67 13.94 3.50
C ARG A 124 10.67 12.99 2.29
N PHE A 125 9.67 12.10 2.19
CA PHE A 125 9.52 11.17 1.08
C PHE A 125 9.14 11.88 -0.22
N ARG A 126 8.25 12.88 -0.18
CA ARG A 126 7.90 13.71 -1.36
C ARG A 126 9.11 14.49 -1.88
N GLU A 127 9.90 15.06 -0.96
CA GLU A 127 11.07 15.91 -1.26
C GLU A 127 12.34 15.09 -1.58
N ASP A 128 12.25 13.79 -1.81
CA ASP A 128 13.38 12.90 -2.10
C ASP A 128 14.46 12.81 -0.99
N ARG A 129 14.18 13.30 0.20
CA ARG A 129 15.07 13.18 1.36
C ARG A 129 15.04 11.80 1.99
N VAL A 130 14.01 11.04 1.70
CA VAL A 130 13.83 9.62 2.04
C VAL A 130 13.42 8.93 0.76
N LYS A 131 14.05 7.81 0.45
CA LYS A 131 13.78 7.03 -0.77
C LYS A 131 12.86 5.85 -0.52
N VAL A 132 12.80 5.35 0.71
CA VAL A 132 12.03 4.17 1.09
C VAL A 132 11.00 4.52 2.16
N LEU A 133 9.73 4.32 1.85
CA LEU A 133 8.63 4.49 2.79
C LEU A 133 8.03 3.13 3.13
N VAL A 134 8.16 2.69 4.38
CA VAL A 134 7.54 1.45 4.88
C VAL A 134 6.21 1.79 5.54
N ALA A 135 5.11 1.21 5.07
CA ALA A 135 3.77 1.58 5.51
C ALA A 135 2.86 0.37 5.78
N THR A 136 1.88 0.57 6.67
CA THR A 136 0.72 -0.32 6.75
C THR A 136 -0.39 0.18 5.83
N ASP A 137 -1.31 -0.70 5.41
CA ASP A 137 -2.43 -0.34 4.53
C ASP A 137 -3.26 0.84 5.07
N VAL A 138 -3.56 0.82 6.36
CA VAL A 138 -4.34 1.88 7.00
C VAL A 138 -3.61 3.22 6.94
N ALA A 139 -2.31 3.22 7.20
CA ALA A 139 -1.50 4.44 7.18
C ALA A 139 -1.24 4.94 5.76
N ALA A 140 -1.24 4.05 4.78
CA ALA A 140 -1.04 4.37 3.37
C ALA A 140 -2.28 4.99 2.68
N ARG A 141 -3.45 4.89 3.31
CA ARG A 141 -4.67 5.49 2.75
C ARG A 141 -4.54 7.00 2.63
N GLY A 142 -4.92 7.53 1.49
CA GLY A 142 -4.84 8.96 1.21
C GLY A 142 -3.42 9.51 0.98
N ILE A 143 -2.40 8.64 0.94
CA ILE A 143 -1.08 9.07 0.51
C ILE A 143 -1.10 9.29 -0.99
N ASP A 144 -0.91 10.54 -1.38
CA ASP A 144 -0.67 10.94 -2.76
C ASP A 144 0.79 11.39 -2.89
N VAL A 145 1.61 10.51 -3.48
CA VAL A 145 3.02 10.77 -3.78
C VAL A 145 3.26 10.35 -5.22
N ALA A 146 3.75 11.27 -6.00
CA ALA A 146 4.16 11.03 -7.37
C ALA A 146 5.52 10.29 -7.41
N ASP A 147 5.84 9.71 -8.56
CA ASP A 147 7.15 9.16 -8.89
C ASP A 147 7.59 7.96 -8.02
N ILE A 148 6.65 7.22 -7.46
CA ILE A 148 6.95 5.91 -6.86
C ILE A 148 7.25 4.94 -8.01
N THR A 149 8.48 4.46 -8.08
CA THR A 149 8.93 3.54 -9.12
C THR A 149 8.63 2.10 -8.77
N HIS A 150 8.75 1.75 -7.47
CA HIS A 150 8.57 0.39 -7.00
C HIS A 150 7.59 0.33 -5.82
N VAL A 151 6.75 -0.69 -5.85
CA VAL A 151 5.94 -1.11 -4.70
C VAL A 151 6.37 -2.51 -4.29
N ILE A 152 6.70 -2.69 -3.02
CA ILE A 152 7.06 -4.01 -2.48
C ILE A 152 5.99 -4.42 -1.46
N ASN A 153 5.31 -5.52 -1.73
CA ASN A 153 4.49 -6.21 -0.75
C ASN A 153 5.43 -7.12 0.07
N TYR A 154 6.00 -6.60 1.15
CA TYR A 154 6.88 -7.36 2.05
C TYR A 154 6.15 -8.52 2.74
N GLU A 155 4.88 -8.30 3.05
CA GLU A 155 3.93 -9.31 3.50
C GLU A 155 2.77 -9.37 2.51
N CYS A 156 2.34 -10.58 2.16
CA CYS A 156 1.26 -10.82 1.21
C CYS A 156 0.00 -10.04 1.62
N PRO A 157 -0.66 -9.33 0.70
CA PRO A 157 -1.93 -8.67 0.98
C PRO A 157 -3.01 -9.66 1.45
N ASP A 158 -4.01 -9.16 2.15
CA ASP A 158 -5.08 -10.01 2.67
C ASP A 158 -6.09 -10.44 1.59
N ASP A 159 -6.27 -9.62 0.54
CA ASP A 159 -7.18 -9.85 -0.57
C ASP A 159 -6.72 -9.17 -1.87
N ASP A 160 -7.43 -9.46 -2.96
CA ASP A 160 -7.21 -8.93 -4.31
C ASP A 160 -7.35 -7.40 -4.37
N LYS A 161 -8.33 -6.82 -3.68
CA LYS A 161 -8.54 -5.37 -3.64
C LYS A 161 -7.38 -4.66 -2.97
N THR A 162 -6.91 -5.20 -1.83
CA THR A 162 -5.73 -4.69 -1.13
C THR A 162 -4.49 -4.78 -2.02
N TYR A 163 -4.31 -5.88 -2.75
CA TYR A 163 -3.24 -6.03 -3.72
C TYR A 163 -3.25 -4.90 -4.76
N VAL A 164 -4.37 -4.72 -5.45
CA VAL A 164 -4.53 -3.68 -6.48
C VAL A 164 -4.31 -2.28 -5.91
N HIS A 165 -4.85 -1.99 -4.73
CA HIS A 165 -4.65 -0.70 -4.05
C HIS A 165 -3.19 -0.43 -3.71
N ARG A 166 -2.43 -1.47 -3.31
CA ARG A 166 -1.01 -1.33 -3.00
C ARG A 166 -0.20 -1.08 -4.26
N ILE A 167 -0.33 -1.93 -5.27
CA ILE A 167 0.45 -1.78 -6.51
C ILE A 167 0.08 -0.51 -7.27
N GLY A 168 -1.16 -0.05 -7.21
CA GLY A 168 -1.61 1.22 -7.79
C GLY A 168 -1.00 2.48 -7.15
N ARG A 169 -0.01 2.34 -6.23
CA ARG A 169 0.81 3.47 -5.78
C ARG A 169 1.92 3.80 -6.75
N THR A 170 2.31 2.88 -7.61
CA THR A 170 3.22 3.12 -8.75
C THR A 170 2.47 3.25 -10.07
N ALA A 171 3.16 3.43 -11.17
CA ALA A 171 2.62 3.55 -12.53
C ALA A 171 1.54 4.64 -12.71
N ARG A 172 1.65 5.74 -11.99
CA ARG A 172 0.73 6.86 -12.11
C ARG A 172 1.10 7.82 -13.22
N ALA A 173 0.11 8.51 -13.78
CA ALA A 173 0.30 9.53 -14.82
C ALA A 173 1.00 9.01 -16.09
N GLY A 174 0.71 7.76 -16.51
CA GLY A 174 1.27 7.15 -17.72
C GLY A 174 2.73 6.70 -17.60
N LYS A 175 3.28 6.67 -16.39
CA LYS A 175 4.61 6.09 -16.13
C LYS A 175 4.50 4.58 -15.91
N LYS A 176 5.56 3.86 -16.24
CA LYS A 176 5.71 2.44 -15.90
C LYS A 176 6.08 2.29 -14.42
N GLY A 177 5.69 1.18 -13.83
CA GLY A 177 6.00 0.85 -12.44
C GLY A 177 6.41 -0.60 -12.27
N THR A 178 7.02 -0.90 -11.13
CA THR A 178 7.39 -2.27 -10.75
C THR A 178 6.73 -2.62 -9.42
N SER A 179 6.13 -3.80 -9.36
CA SER A 179 5.57 -4.38 -8.14
C SER A 179 6.25 -5.70 -7.83
N ILE A 180 6.71 -5.87 -6.60
CA ILE A 180 7.33 -7.10 -6.12
C ILE A 180 6.55 -7.59 -4.91
N THR A 181 6.10 -8.84 -4.94
CA THR A 181 5.38 -9.45 -3.83
C THR A 181 6.18 -10.61 -3.25
N LEU A 182 6.49 -10.54 -1.96
CA LEU A 182 7.19 -11.57 -1.22
C LEU A 182 6.18 -12.44 -0.47
N VAL A 183 6.05 -13.68 -0.91
CA VAL A 183 5.12 -14.67 -0.34
C VAL A 183 5.92 -15.64 0.52
N ASP A 184 5.59 -15.77 1.80
CA ASP A 184 6.13 -16.85 2.62
C ASP A 184 5.29 -18.12 2.50
N TRP A 185 5.76 -19.22 3.06
CA TRP A 185 5.07 -20.52 2.96
C TRP A 185 3.67 -20.49 3.57
N ALA A 186 3.43 -19.70 4.61
CA ALA A 186 2.13 -19.57 5.24
C ALA A 186 1.13 -18.81 4.35
N ASP A 187 1.62 -17.92 3.51
CA ASP A 187 0.81 -17.05 2.65
C ASP A 187 0.58 -17.61 1.24
N VAL A 188 1.18 -18.76 0.87
CA VAL A 188 1.05 -19.36 -0.48
C VAL A 188 -0.42 -19.57 -0.88
N THR A 189 -1.23 -20.10 0.03
CA THR A 189 -2.66 -20.32 -0.26
C THR A 189 -3.40 -19.01 -0.51
N ARG A 190 -3.11 -17.97 0.28
CA ARG A 190 -3.69 -16.64 0.13
C ARG A 190 -3.27 -16.03 -1.21
N TRP A 191 -2.00 -16.14 -1.58
CA TRP A 191 -1.51 -15.68 -2.87
C TRP A 191 -2.22 -16.36 -4.04
N LYS A 192 -2.40 -17.67 -4.00
CA LYS A 192 -3.14 -18.41 -5.04
C LYS A 192 -4.58 -17.90 -5.23
N VAL A 193 -5.25 -17.53 -4.14
CA VAL A 193 -6.60 -16.93 -4.21
C VAL A 193 -6.56 -15.57 -4.90
N ILE A 194 -5.63 -14.68 -4.52
CA ILE A 194 -5.45 -13.37 -5.13
C ILE A 194 -5.12 -13.49 -6.62
N ASN A 195 -4.14 -14.34 -6.94
CA ASN A 195 -3.71 -14.58 -8.31
C ASN A 195 -4.86 -15.05 -9.20
N LYS A 196 -5.69 -15.99 -8.70
CA LYS A 196 -6.86 -16.49 -9.42
C LYS A 196 -7.93 -15.41 -9.59
N ALA A 197 -8.19 -14.61 -8.57
CA ALA A 197 -9.20 -13.54 -8.61
C ALA A 197 -8.86 -12.47 -9.65
N LEU A 198 -7.56 -12.21 -9.86
CA LEU A 198 -7.05 -11.18 -10.77
C LEU A 198 -6.51 -11.72 -12.10
N ASP A 199 -6.57 -13.03 -12.31
CA ASP A 199 -6.05 -13.72 -13.51
C ASP A 199 -4.59 -13.32 -13.87
N LEU A 200 -3.70 -13.30 -12.88
CA LEU A 200 -2.35 -12.75 -13.04
C LEU A 200 -1.35 -13.74 -13.69
N ALA A 201 -1.66 -15.01 -13.83
CA ALA A 201 -0.74 -16.07 -14.27
C ALA A 201 0.57 -16.19 -13.45
N LEU A 202 0.56 -15.78 -12.17
CA LEU A 202 1.68 -15.76 -11.24
C LEU A 202 1.45 -16.69 -10.03
N ALA A 203 0.78 -17.83 -10.25
CA ALA A 203 0.31 -18.71 -9.19
C ALA A 203 1.44 -19.43 -8.44
N GLU A 204 2.55 -19.68 -9.10
CA GLU A 204 3.69 -20.43 -8.55
C GLU A 204 4.95 -19.55 -8.52
N PRO A 205 5.11 -18.75 -7.44
CA PRO A 205 6.26 -17.89 -7.30
C PRO A 205 7.54 -18.72 -7.14
N ALA A 206 8.62 -18.28 -7.79
CA ALA A 206 9.92 -18.92 -7.67
C ALA A 206 10.44 -18.80 -6.23
N GLU A 207 10.95 -19.89 -5.69
CA GLU A 207 11.67 -19.87 -4.42
C GLU A 207 12.92 -19.01 -4.56
N THR A 208 13.04 -18.01 -3.68
CA THR A 208 14.00 -16.92 -3.84
C THR A 208 14.75 -16.68 -2.54
N TYR A 209 16.06 -16.63 -2.69
CA TYR A 209 17.03 -16.23 -1.67
C TYR A 209 17.76 -14.96 -2.10
N SER A 210 18.40 -14.27 -1.19
CA SER A 210 19.20 -13.05 -1.50
C SER A 210 20.31 -13.30 -2.53
N THR A 211 20.72 -14.55 -2.73
CA THR A 211 21.74 -14.97 -3.70
C THR A 211 21.16 -15.54 -5.00
N SER A 212 19.84 -15.56 -5.14
CA SER A 212 19.19 -16.14 -6.32
C SER A 212 19.54 -15.34 -7.58
N PRO A 213 19.97 -16.01 -8.68
CA PRO A 213 20.44 -15.33 -9.89
C PRO A 213 19.41 -14.38 -10.52
N HIS A 214 18.13 -14.72 -10.45
CA HIS A 214 17.05 -13.91 -11.03
C HIS A 214 16.81 -12.56 -10.32
N LEU A 215 17.45 -12.30 -9.17
CA LEU A 215 17.48 -10.97 -8.57
C LEU A 215 18.53 -10.04 -9.17
N TYR A 216 19.40 -10.55 -10.05
CA TYR A 216 20.51 -9.84 -10.66
C TYR A 216 20.42 -9.81 -12.20
N SER A 217 19.37 -10.41 -12.78
CA SER A 217 19.10 -10.34 -14.21
C SER A 217 18.15 -9.18 -14.49
N ASP A 218 18.46 -8.39 -15.51
CA ASP A 218 17.65 -7.27 -16.01
C ASP A 218 16.20 -7.68 -16.38
#